data_0482affe9c78485f374f8e75a8c7938c
#
_entry.id   0482affe9c78485f374f8e75a8c7938c
#
_cell.length_a   1.000
_cell.length_b   1.000
_cell.length_c   1.000
_cell.angle_alpha   90.00
_cell.angle_beta   90.00
_cell.angle_gamma   90.00
#
_symmetry.space_group_name_H-M   'P 1'
#
loop_
_entity.id
_entity.type
_entity.pdbx_description
1 polymer ?
#
loop_
_entity_poly.entity_id
_entity_poly.type
_entity_poly.pdbx_seq_one_letter_code
_entity_poly.pdbx_strand_id
1 'polypeptide(L)'
;WMSDMDDERYRVRLFHEADLSPRDQFILRGTVNSDSEVTHDFFDREDRGESVPMNFVSLEHREHTWAAGTVVSGPLNDFYSGVSRLPEGWLNVVPQPVFGTGLNYESQTRAGYLNRDAARYERALPEYMYYPGSWADYNLVRVDTAHRVTCPVKFGDVLSVVPRAGYRGTYYSETERDNDVFRHSADLGVEASVRGTSDWNNGYRHV
;
A
#
# COMPACT_ATOMS: atom_id res chain seq x y z
N TRP A 1 17.64 -21.39 -21.36
CA TRP A 1 17.53 -21.01 -19.94
C TRP A 1 18.85 -20.56 -19.29
N MET A 2 19.99 -20.67 -19.95
CA MET A 2 21.31 -20.26 -19.43
C MET A 2 21.92 -19.06 -20.17
N SER A 3 21.18 -18.35 -21.01
CA SER A 3 21.75 -17.33 -21.90
C SER A 3 21.71 -15.88 -21.36
N ASP A 4 21.23 -15.66 -20.16
CA ASP A 4 21.14 -14.31 -19.56
C ASP A 4 22.08 -14.10 -18.37
N MET A 5 23.02 -15.01 -18.14
CA MET A 5 24.04 -14.82 -17.11
C MET A 5 25.22 -14.07 -17.72
N ASP A 6 25.42 -12.82 -17.28
CA ASP A 6 26.60 -12.05 -17.62
C ASP A 6 27.87 -12.67 -17.03
N ASP A 7 29.00 -12.59 -17.74
CA ASP A 7 30.30 -13.04 -17.24
C ASP A 7 30.76 -12.23 -16.01
N GLU A 8 30.33 -10.96 -15.92
CA GLU A 8 30.54 -10.07 -14.78
C GLU A 8 29.24 -9.80 -14.03
N ARG A 9 29.06 -10.47 -12.91
CA ARG A 9 27.84 -10.35 -12.11
C ARG A 9 27.96 -9.27 -11.04
N TYR A 10 27.01 -8.36 -10.99
CA TYR A 10 27.02 -7.25 -10.05
C TYR A 10 25.62 -6.92 -9.53
N ARG A 11 25.59 -6.27 -8.37
CA ARG A 11 24.44 -5.60 -7.81
C ARG A 11 24.83 -4.22 -7.30
N VAL A 12 24.11 -3.20 -7.75
CA VAL A 12 24.23 -1.83 -7.25
C VAL A 12 22.98 -1.47 -6.47
N ARG A 13 23.16 -1.00 -5.24
CA ARG A 13 22.07 -0.52 -4.38
C ARG A 13 22.29 0.93 -4.01
N LEU A 14 21.23 1.71 -4.09
CA LEU A 14 21.16 3.08 -3.61
C LEU A 14 20.02 3.19 -2.63
N PHE A 15 20.30 3.71 -1.44
CA PHE A 15 19.29 4.10 -0.48
C PHE A 15 19.62 5.48 0.07
N HIS A 16 18.65 6.36 0.04
CA HIS A 16 18.76 7.69 0.62
C HIS A 16 17.45 8.06 1.28
N GLU A 17 17.53 8.55 2.51
CA GLU A 17 16.41 9.07 3.29
C GLU A 17 16.80 10.43 3.84
N ALA A 18 15.93 11.41 3.70
CA ALA A 18 16.17 12.77 4.16
C ALA A 18 14.87 13.38 4.69
N ASP A 19 14.95 13.94 5.90
CA ASP A 19 13.94 14.83 6.43
C ASP A 19 14.22 16.24 5.87
N LEU A 20 13.42 16.67 4.87
CA LEU A 20 13.54 17.98 4.25
C LEU A 20 13.05 19.08 5.18
N SER A 21 12.09 18.73 6.05
CA SER A 21 11.57 19.56 7.13
C SER A 21 11.06 18.64 8.26
N PRO A 22 10.63 19.18 9.44
CA PRO A 22 9.97 18.37 10.45
C PRO A 22 8.69 17.66 10.00
N ARG A 23 8.18 18.00 8.81
CA ARG A 23 6.94 17.45 8.25
C ARG A 23 7.12 16.79 6.89
N ASP A 24 8.26 16.99 6.24
CA ASP A 24 8.51 16.53 4.88
C ASP A 24 9.63 15.50 4.86
N GLN A 25 9.34 14.31 4.34
CA GLN A 25 10.29 13.21 4.20
C GLN A 25 10.45 12.83 2.73
N PHE A 26 11.70 12.66 2.32
CA PHE A 26 12.08 12.16 1.02
C PHE A 26 12.75 10.80 1.18
N ILE A 27 12.36 9.80 0.36
CA ILE A 27 12.99 8.48 0.32
C ILE A 27 13.27 8.11 -1.12
N LEU A 28 14.50 7.66 -1.36
CA LEU A 28 14.94 7.08 -2.63
C LEU A 28 15.49 5.69 -2.36
N ARG A 29 15.00 4.70 -3.08
CA ARG A 29 15.52 3.33 -3.09
C ARG A 29 15.65 2.83 -4.52
N GLY A 30 16.84 2.35 -4.86
CA GLY A 30 17.13 1.78 -6.17
C GLY A 30 18.04 0.56 -6.03
N THR A 31 17.76 -0.48 -6.80
CA THR A 31 18.58 -1.68 -6.94
C THR A 31 18.64 -2.07 -8.40
N VAL A 32 19.83 -2.22 -8.93
CA VAL A 32 20.10 -2.70 -10.29
C VAL A 32 20.97 -3.95 -10.17
N ASN A 33 20.55 -5.02 -10.79
CA ASN A 33 21.26 -6.29 -10.88
C ASN A 33 21.75 -6.51 -12.31
N SER A 34 22.85 -7.25 -12.50
CA SER A 34 23.32 -7.66 -13.82
C SER A 34 22.36 -8.65 -14.50
N ASP A 35 21.79 -9.56 -13.71
CA ASP A 35 20.90 -10.62 -14.18
C ASP A 35 19.86 -10.99 -13.08
N SER A 36 18.87 -11.80 -13.44
CA SER A 36 17.78 -12.22 -12.56
C SER A 36 18.21 -13.09 -11.38
N GLU A 37 19.33 -13.82 -11.53
CA GLU A 37 19.79 -14.83 -10.57
C GLU A 37 20.76 -14.28 -9.50
N VAL A 38 21.27 -13.04 -9.67
CA VAL A 38 22.21 -12.42 -8.73
C VAL A 38 21.69 -12.45 -7.29
N THR A 39 20.40 -12.12 -7.10
CA THR A 39 19.82 -12.09 -5.75
C THR A 39 19.69 -13.49 -5.17
N HIS A 40 19.27 -14.44 -5.97
CA HIS A 40 19.15 -15.86 -5.58
C HIS A 40 20.50 -16.47 -5.21
N ASP A 41 21.51 -16.29 -6.06
CA ASP A 41 22.80 -16.96 -5.91
C ASP A 41 23.67 -16.39 -4.80
N PHE A 42 23.63 -15.08 -4.59
CA PHE A 42 24.54 -14.40 -3.66
C PHE A 42 23.84 -13.84 -2.42
N PHE A 43 22.52 -13.70 -2.44
CA PHE A 43 21.77 -13.02 -1.38
C PHE A 43 20.51 -13.76 -0.97
N ASP A 44 20.58 -15.07 -0.81
CA ASP A 44 19.48 -16.02 -0.54
C ASP A 44 18.49 -15.57 0.57
N ARG A 45 18.98 -14.89 1.63
CA ARG A 45 18.10 -14.37 2.68
C ARG A 45 17.20 -13.24 2.18
N GLU A 46 17.67 -12.42 1.26
CA GLU A 46 16.93 -11.30 0.69
C GLU A 46 15.97 -11.81 -0.37
N ASP A 47 16.39 -12.79 -1.17
CA ASP A 47 15.57 -13.43 -2.19
C ASP A 47 14.28 -14.05 -1.61
N ARG A 48 14.38 -14.68 -0.44
CA ARG A 48 13.21 -15.23 0.27
C ARG A 48 12.22 -14.17 0.75
N GLY A 49 12.66 -12.94 0.93
CA GLY A 49 11.82 -11.83 1.39
C GLY A 49 11.33 -10.91 0.29
N GLU A 50 12.15 -10.68 -0.71
CA GLU A 50 11.91 -9.73 -1.78
C GLU A 50 12.61 -10.20 -3.07
N SER A 51 11.96 -11.09 -3.81
CA SER A 51 12.49 -11.64 -5.07
C SER A 51 12.62 -10.59 -6.18
N VAL A 52 11.75 -9.57 -6.19
CA VAL A 52 11.83 -8.42 -7.10
C VAL A 52 12.19 -7.17 -6.30
N PRO A 53 13.30 -6.49 -6.61
CA PRO A 53 13.70 -5.29 -5.89
C PRO A 53 12.65 -4.18 -6.00
N MET A 54 12.24 -3.63 -4.87
CA MET A 54 11.34 -2.47 -4.83
C MET A 54 12.16 -1.20 -5.05
N ASN A 55 12.00 -0.59 -6.23
CA ASN A 55 12.65 0.67 -6.60
C ASN A 55 11.62 1.79 -6.58
N PHE A 56 11.90 2.86 -5.84
CA PHE A 56 10.99 3.98 -5.76
C PHE A 56 11.66 5.28 -5.33
N VAL A 57 11.00 6.37 -5.67
CA VAL A 57 11.22 7.71 -5.11
C VAL A 57 9.90 8.15 -4.50
N SER A 58 9.91 8.60 -3.26
CA SER A 58 8.72 9.12 -2.58
C SER A 58 9.00 10.43 -1.87
N LEU A 59 7.97 11.27 -1.85
CA LEU A 59 7.90 12.48 -1.05
C LEU A 59 6.62 12.43 -0.22
N GLU A 60 6.73 12.65 1.07
CA GLU A 60 5.62 12.64 2.00
C GLU A 60 5.61 13.93 2.83
N HIS A 61 4.41 14.49 3.02
CA HIS A 61 4.13 15.59 3.94
C HIS A 61 3.15 15.13 5.02
N ARG A 62 3.47 15.42 6.28
CA ARG A 62 2.66 15.02 7.43
C ARG A 62 2.20 16.23 8.23
N GLU A 63 0.90 16.31 8.45
CA GLU A 63 0.26 17.24 9.37
C GLU A 63 -0.41 16.48 10.52
N HIS A 64 -0.90 17.22 11.51
CA HIS A 64 -1.54 16.64 12.69
C HIS A 64 -2.75 15.76 12.39
N THR A 65 -3.51 16.14 11.36
CA THR A 65 -4.81 15.54 11.02
C THR A 65 -4.81 14.86 9.66
N TRP A 66 -3.76 15.01 8.87
CA TRP A 66 -3.63 14.41 7.55
C TRP A 66 -2.17 14.21 7.14
N ALA A 67 -1.96 13.30 6.24
CA ALA A 67 -0.70 13.13 5.54
C ALA A 67 -0.97 12.92 4.04
N ALA A 68 -0.11 13.49 3.20
CA ALA A 68 -0.19 13.34 1.76
C ALA A 68 1.19 13.06 1.18
N GLY A 69 1.24 12.37 0.08
CA GLY A 69 2.50 12.09 -0.57
C GLY A 69 2.35 11.65 -2.00
N THR A 70 3.48 11.47 -2.63
CA THR A 70 3.58 10.91 -3.97
C THR A 70 4.70 9.89 -4.04
N VAL A 71 4.52 8.89 -4.88
CA VAL A 71 5.53 7.87 -5.16
C VAL A 71 5.61 7.61 -6.65
N VAL A 72 6.84 7.49 -7.13
CA VAL A 72 7.16 6.93 -8.44
C VAL A 72 7.91 5.64 -8.18
N SER A 73 7.42 4.52 -8.70
CA SER A 73 8.06 3.22 -8.49
C SER A 73 7.95 2.34 -9.72
N GLY A 74 8.90 1.42 -9.88
CA GLY A 74 8.90 0.43 -10.96
C GLY A 74 10.19 -0.39 -10.99
N PRO A 75 10.24 -1.44 -11.81
CA PRO A 75 11.46 -2.19 -12.03
C PRO A 75 12.51 -1.31 -12.74
N LEU A 76 13.77 -1.42 -12.35
CA LEU A 76 14.91 -0.79 -13.03
C LEU A 76 15.59 -1.75 -14.02
N ASN A 77 15.28 -3.05 -13.93
CA ASN A 77 15.76 -4.08 -14.80
C ASN A 77 14.61 -4.65 -15.64
N ASP A 78 14.87 -4.96 -16.90
CA ASP A 78 13.88 -5.47 -17.88
C ASP A 78 13.56 -6.98 -17.75
N PHE A 79 14.32 -7.68 -16.90
CA PHE A 79 14.06 -9.09 -16.57
C PHE A 79 13.10 -9.28 -15.39
N TYR A 80 12.64 -8.20 -14.76
CA TYR A 80 11.59 -8.25 -13.72
C TYR A 80 10.25 -7.77 -14.28
N SER A 81 9.21 -8.57 -14.06
CA SER A 81 7.83 -8.13 -14.28
C SER A 81 7.36 -7.30 -13.10
N GLY A 82 6.64 -6.21 -13.36
CA GLY A 82 6.15 -5.37 -12.28
C GLY A 82 5.10 -4.37 -12.72
N VAL A 83 4.44 -3.77 -11.72
CA VAL A 83 3.55 -2.64 -11.94
C VAL A 83 4.27 -1.37 -11.48
N SER A 84 4.56 -0.52 -12.45
CA SER A 84 5.10 0.82 -12.22
C SER A 84 3.98 1.78 -11.80
N ARG A 85 4.27 2.68 -10.86
CA ARG A 85 3.42 3.80 -10.45
C ARG A 85 4.05 5.08 -10.97
N LEU A 86 3.36 5.83 -11.87
CA LEU A 86 4.01 6.86 -12.67
C LEU A 86 3.18 8.16 -12.81
N PRO A 87 3.02 8.99 -11.79
CA PRO A 87 3.15 8.77 -10.36
C PRO A 87 1.87 8.21 -9.71
N GLU A 88 1.94 7.81 -8.45
CA GLU A 88 0.78 7.62 -7.58
C GLU A 88 0.85 8.66 -6.44
N GLY A 89 -0.21 9.46 -6.30
CA GLY A 89 -0.41 10.36 -5.17
C GLY A 89 -1.38 9.76 -4.15
N TRP A 90 -1.21 10.10 -2.87
CA TRP A 90 -2.10 9.65 -1.82
C TRP A 90 -2.37 10.74 -0.78
N LEU A 91 -3.55 10.67 -0.17
CA LEU A 91 -3.99 11.51 0.94
C LEU A 91 -4.66 10.65 2.00
N ASN A 92 -4.15 10.70 3.22
CA ASN A 92 -4.72 10.04 4.38
C ASN A 92 -5.17 11.09 5.39
N VAL A 93 -6.44 11.07 5.76
CA VAL A 93 -7.00 11.89 6.85
C VAL A 93 -7.21 10.98 8.04
N VAL A 94 -6.54 11.28 9.16
CA VAL A 94 -6.69 10.49 10.40
C VAL A 94 -8.05 10.76 11.04
N PRO A 95 -8.56 9.85 11.89
CA PRO A 95 -9.83 10.06 12.59
C PRO A 95 -9.84 11.40 13.34
N GLN A 96 -10.75 12.27 12.98
CA GLN A 96 -10.89 13.61 13.59
C GLN A 96 -12.34 13.98 13.79
N PRO A 97 -12.65 14.75 14.85
CA PRO A 97 -14.03 15.17 15.12
C PRO A 97 -14.57 16.09 14.00
N VAL A 98 -15.82 15.87 13.62
CA VAL A 98 -16.52 16.70 12.66
C VAL A 98 -17.37 17.74 13.40
N PHE A 99 -16.91 18.99 13.42
CA PHE A 99 -17.67 20.19 13.83
C PHE A 99 -18.56 20.04 15.08
N GLY A 100 -18.09 19.43 16.14
CA GLY A 100 -18.86 19.28 17.39
C GLY A 100 -20.08 18.34 17.33
N THR A 101 -20.20 17.54 16.27
CA THR A 101 -21.32 16.60 16.08
C THR A 101 -21.22 15.32 16.88
N GLY A 102 -20.09 15.06 17.55
CA GLY A 102 -19.76 13.75 18.16
C GLY A 102 -19.38 12.67 17.15
N LEU A 103 -19.33 13.00 15.86
CA LEU A 103 -18.84 12.12 14.80
C LEU A 103 -17.36 12.29 14.60
N ASN A 104 -16.66 11.20 14.32
CA ASN A 104 -15.30 11.23 13.81
C ASN A 104 -15.30 10.79 12.34
N TYR A 105 -14.49 11.46 11.54
CA TYR A 105 -14.31 11.17 10.12
C TYR A 105 -12.86 10.81 9.84
N GLU A 106 -12.64 9.81 9.00
CA GLU A 106 -11.35 9.44 8.41
C GLU A 106 -11.51 9.15 6.92
N SER A 107 -10.43 9.34 6.16
CA SER A 107 -10.42 8.97 4.74
C SER A 107 -9.04 8.57 4.25
N GLN A 108 -9.02 7.75 3.21
CA GLN A 108 -7.84 7.38 2.46
C GLN A 108 -8.15 7.50 0.98
N THR A 109 -7.35 8.27 0.26
CA THR A 109 -7.50 8.45 -1.19
C THR A 109 -6.17 8.19 -1.86
N ARG A 110 -6.17 7.46 -2.97
CA ARG A 110 -5.02 7.22 -3.83
C ARG A 110 -5.43 7.44 -5.27
N ALA A 111 -4.59 8.11 -6.03
CA ALA A 111 -4.78 8.32 -7.45
C ALA A 111 -3.45 8.16 -8.17
N GLY A 112 -3.40 7.37 -9.22
CA GLY A 112 -2.15 7.15 -9.92
C GLY A 112 -2.33 6.58 -11.31
N TYR A 113 -1.29 6.77 -12.10
CA TYR A 113 -1.11 6.11 -13.37
C TYR A 113 -0.27 4.84 -13.14
N LEU A 114 -0.85 3.70 -13.48
CA LEU A 114 -0.24 2.40 -13.33
C LEU A 114 0.13 1.87 -14.71
N ASN A 115 1.37 1.44 -14.84
CA ASN A 115 1.86 0.77 -16.04
C ASN A 115 2.36 -0.62 -15.63
N ARG A 116 1.89 -1.67 -16.26
CA ARG A 116 2.45 -2.99 -16.14
C ARG A 116 3.36 -3.28 -17.31
N ASP A 117 4.61 -3.55 -17.00
CA ASP A 117 5.61 -4.05 -17.93
C ASP A 117 5.89 -5.52 -17.66
N ALA A 118 5.70 -6.36 -18.68
CA ALA A 118 6.10 -7.77 -18.64
C ALA A 118 7.63 -7.87 -18.75
N ALA A 119 8.22 -8.83 -18.06
CA ALA A 119 9.65 -9.11 -18.19
C ALA A 119 10.03 -9.52 -19.62
N ARG A 120 11.28 -9.27 -19.98
CA ARG A 120 11.80 -9.56 -21.32
C ARG A 120 11.58 -11.02 -21.75
N TYR A 121 11.76 -11.97 -20.83
CA TYR A 121 11.52 -13.40 -21.12
C TYR A 121 10.03 -13.71 -21.31
N GLU A 122 9.12 -13.02 -20.63
CA GLU A 122 7.68 -13.18 -20.81
C GLU A 122 7.24 -12.73 -22.18
N ARG A 123 7.76 -11.59 -22.67
CA ARG A 123 7.50 -11.08 -24.01
C ARG A 123 8.01 -12.01 -25.14
N ALA A 124 8.98 -12.87 -24.82
CA ALA A 124 9.54 -13.83 -25.77
C ALA A 124 8.73 -15.14 -25.86
N LEU A 125 7.76 -15.36 -24.98
CA LEU A 125 6.92 -16.57 -25.01
C LEU A 125 5.93 -16.53 -26.18
N PRO A 126 5.66 -17.67 -26.84
CA PRO A 126 4.63 -17.77 -27.85
C PRO A 126 3.24 -17.45 -27.28
N GLU A 127 2.39 -16.77 -28.05
CA GLU A 127 1.06 -16.30 -27.64
C GLU A 127 0.16 -17.42 -27.07
N TYR A 128 0.29 -18.66 -27.51
CA TYR A 128 -0.49 -19.80 -27.02
C TYR A 128 -0.08 -20.26 -25.60
N MET A 129 1.06 -19.80 -25.07
CA MET A 129 1.47 -20.04 -23.70
C MET A 129 0.92 -18.99 -22.71
N TYR A 130 0.31 -17.94 -23.24
CA TYR A 130 -0.32 -16.94 -22.39
C TYR A 130 -1.65 -17.46 -21.87
N TYR A 131 -1.81 -17.48 -20.57
CA TYR A 131 -3.16 -17.59 -19.99
C TYR A 131 -3.91 -16.29 -20.29
N PRO A 132 -5.12 -16.36 -20.84
CA PRO A 132 -5.91 -15.16 -21.10
C PRO A 132 -5.99 -14.28 -19.85
N GLY A 133 -5.51 -13.04 -19.97
CA GLY A 133 -5.56 -12.04 -18.89
C GLY A 133 -4.34 -11.96 -17.96
N SER A 134 -3.30 -12.77 -18.13
CA SER A 134 -2.18 -12.77 -17.19
C SER A 134 -0.98 -11.89 -17.56
N TRP A 135 -0.79 -11.57 -18.85
CA TRP A 135 0.52 -11.08 -19.32
C TRP A 135 0.48 -9.84 -20.24
N ALA A 136 -0.69 -9.27 -20.44
CA ALA A 136 -0.76 -8.07 -21.27
C ALA A 136 -0.10 -6.88 -20.54
N ASP A 137 0.77 -6.18 -21.25
CA ASP A 137 1.18 -4.82 -20.84
C ASP A 137 -0.09 -3.97 -20.80
N TYR A 138 -0.31 -3.25 -19.72
CA TYR A 138 -1.45 -2.35 -19.61
C TYR A 138 -1.07 -1.04 -18.96
N ASN A 139 -1.76 -0.01 -19.38
CA ASN A 139 -1.67 1.32 -18.80
C ASN A 139 -3.05 1.73 -18.33
N LEU A 140 -3.17 2.17 -17.09
CA LEU A 140 -4.45 2.63 -16.55
C LEU A 140 -4.29 3.74 -15.51
N VAL A 141 -5.30 4.59 -15.43
CA VAL A 141 -5.50 5.47 -14.28
C VAL A 141 -6.36 4.75 -13.27
N ARG A 142 -5.91 4.72 -12.02
CA ARG A 142 -6.68 4.21 -10.90
C ARG A 142 -6.90 5.33 -9.89
N VAL A 143 -8.15 5.47 -9.45
CA VAL A 143 -8.51 6.30 -8.31
C VAL A 143 -9.25 5.44 -7.29
N ASP A 144 -8.76 5.39 -6.07
CA ASP A 144 -9.34 4.64 -4.97
C ASP A 144 -9.56 5.59 -3.80
N THR A 145 -10.79 5.65 -3.28
CA THR A 145 -11.10 6.47 -2.11
C THR A 145 -11.94 5.68 -1.12
N ALA A 146 -11.57 5.75 0.14
CA ALA A 146 -12.28 5.13 1.25
C ALA A 146 -12.58 6.18 2.31
N HIS A 147 -13.81 6.21 2.79
CA HIS A 147 -14.31 7.15 3.80
C HIS A 147 -14.96 6.37 4.92
N ARG A 148 -14.74 6.79 6.16
CA ARG A 148 -15.38 6.19 7.32
C ARG A 148 -15.84 7.27 8.29
N VAL A 149 -17.05 7.08 8.82
CA VAL A 149 -17.60 7.88 9.90
C VAL A 149 -17.88 6.96 11.08
N THR A 150 -17.49 7.39 12.28
CA THR A 150 -17.75 6.69 13.54
C THR A 150 -18.42 7.63 14.54
N CYS A 151 -19.31 7.09 15.38
CA CYS A 151 -20.02 7.84 16.42
C CYS A 151 -19.78 7.17 17.79
N PRO A 152 -18.68 7.49 18.50
CA PRO A 152 -18.44 6.89 19.81
C PRO A 152 -19.47 7.39 20.84
N VAL A 153 -20.27 6.49 21.38
CA VAL A 153 -21.25 6.77 22.44
C VAL A 153 -20.87 6.00 23.70
N LYS A 154 -20.79 6.67 24.83
CA LYS A 154 -20.54 6.05 26.13
C LYS A 154 -21.79 6.05 26.99
N PHE A 155 -22.11 4.89 27.55
CA PHE A 155 -23.19 4.70 28.51
C PHE A 155 -22.56 4.45 29.91
N GLY A 156 -22.40 5.54 30.65
CA GLY A 156 -21.63 5.53 31.89
C GLY A 156 -20.16 5.15 31.66
N ASP A 157 -19.54 4.54 32.67
CA ASP A 157 -18.13 4.11 32.60
C ASP A 157 -17.96 2.64 32.16
N VAL A 158 -19.07 1.95 31.92
CA VAL A 158 -19.11 0.50 31.72
C VAL A 158 -19.23 0.13 30.25
N LEU A 159 -20.10 0.78 29.50
CA LEU A 159 -20.42 0.41 28.12
C LEU A 159 -20.02 1.51 27.13
N SER A 160 -19.22 1.14 26.14
CA SER A 160 -18.91 1.98 24.99
C SER A 160 -19.47 1.32 23.71
N VAL A 161 -20.21 2.08 22.92
CA VAL A 161 -20.78 1.64 21.65
C VAL A 161 -20.32 2.58 20.55
N VAL A 162 -19.77 2.04 19.47
CA VAL A 162 -19.22 2.80 18.35
C VAL A 162 -19.87 2.32 17.04
N PRO A 163 -21.01 2.91 16.66
CA PRO A 163 -21.54 2.76 15.31
C PRO A 163 -20.55 3.31 14.28
N ARG A 164 -20.46 2.62 13.14
CA ARG A 164 -19.60 3.03 12.03
C ARG A 164 -20.34 2.85 10.71
N ALA A 165 -20.06 3.76 9.77
CA ALA A 165 -20.45 3.67 8.38
C ALA A 165 -19.25 3.94 7.50
N GLY A 166 -19.05 3.12 6.48
CA GLY A 166 -17.94 3.24 5.53
C GLY A 166 -18.43 3.22 4.10
N TYR A 167 -17.66 3.88 3.24
CA TYR A 167 -17.85 3.85 1.79
C TYR A 167 -16.49 3.76 1.12
N ARG A 168 -16.39 2.92 0.09
CA ARG A 168 -15.20 2.85 -0.78
C ARG A 168 -15.62 2.88 -2.23
N GLY A 169 -14.99 3.76 -3.01
CA GLY A 169 -15.12 3.85 -4.46
C GLY A 169 -13.77 3.62 -5.12
N THR A 170 -13.73 2.82 -6.18
CA THR A 170 -12.53 2.61 -6.98
C THR A 170 -12.88 2.77 -8.45
N TYR A 171 -12.19 3.66 -9.13
CA TYR A 171 -12.28 3.89 -10.56
C TYR A 171 -11.04 3.34 -11.26
N TYR A 172 -11.25 2.73 -12.42
CA TYR A 172 -10.21 2.31 -13.36
C TYR A 172 -10.57 2.84 -14.75
N SER A 173 -9.62 3.48 -15.43
CA SER A 173 -9.85 3.99 -16.80
C SER A 173 -9.89 2.89 -17.85
N GLU A 174 -9.34 1.72 -17.52
CA GLU A 174 -9.29 0.57 -18.42
C GLU A 174 -9.22 -0.72 -17.62
N THR A 175 -9.87 -1.77 -18.09
CA THR A 175 -9.75 -3.14 -17.59
C THR A 175 -9.71 -4.08 -18.77
N GLU A 176 -9.37 -5.35 -18.58
CA GLU A 176 -9.33 -6.36 -19.67
C GLU A 176 -10.64 -6.51 -20.45
N ARG A 177 -11.77 -6.14 -19.87
CA ARG A 177 -13.11 -6.37 -20.46
C ARG A 177 -13.85 -5.10 -20.81
N ASP A 178 -13.60 -4.03 -20.09
CA ASP A 178 -14.37 -2.79 -20.20
C ASP A 178 -13.45 -1.57 -20.10
N ASN A 179 -13.79 -0.54 -20.85
CA ASN A 179 -13.30 0.81 -20.63
C ASN A 179 -14.13 1.43 -19.51
N ASP A 180 -13.48 2.17 -18.61
CA ASP A 180 -14.13 2.93 -17.52
C ASP A 180 -14.95 2.06 -16.55
N VAL A 181 -14.28 1.39 -15.61
CA VAL A 181 -14.96 0.61 -14.57
C VAL A 181 -14.96 1.36 -13.25
N PHE A 182 -16.15 1.56 -12.70
CA PHE A 182 -16.33 2.06 -11.35
C PHE A 182 -16.87 0.96 -10.43
N ARG A 183 -16.17 0.71 -9.33
CA ARG A 183 -16.57 -0.23 -8.27
C ARG A 183 -16.83 0.56 -6.98
N HIS A 184 -17.90 0.21 -6.27
CA HIS A 184 -18.19 0.82 -4.99
C HIS A 184 -18.67 -0.23 -3.98
N SER A 185 -18.41 0.04 -2.72
CA SER A 185 -18.92 -0.75 -1.60
C SER A 185 -19.27 0.18 -0.44
N ALA A 186 -20.24 -0.22 0.35
CA ALA A 186 -20.57 0.41 1.61
C ALA A 186 -20.59 -0.62 2.72
N ASP A 187 -20.15 -0.24 3.91
CA ASP A 187 -20.19 -1.07 5.10
C ASP A 187 -20.87 -0.32 6.26
N LEU A 188 -21.60 -1.08 7.07
CA LEU A 188 -22.19 -0.61 8.32
C LEU A 188 -21.78 -1.58 9.42
N GLY A 189 -21.43 -1.05 10.57
CA GLY A 189 -21.02 -1.87 11.69
C GLY A 189 -21.24 -1.18 13.04
N VAL A 190 -21.25 -1.98 14.08
CA VAL A 190 -21.30 -1.50 15.48
C VAL A 190 -20.28 -2.30 16.27
N GLU A 191 -19.45 -1.59 17.00
CA GLU A 191 -18.54 -2.17 17.99
C GLU A 191 -19.07 -1.82 19.37
N ALA A 192 -19.16 -2.82 20.26
CA ALA A 192 -19.56 -2.62 21.66
C ALA A 192 -18.47 -3.20 22.56
N SER A 193 -18.02 -2.41 23.53
CA SER A 193 -17.05 -2.84 24.53
C SER A 193 -17.56 -2.58 25.93
N VAL A 194 -17.33 -3.56 26.82
CA VAL A 194 -17.72 -3.47 28.23
C VAL A 194 -16.45 -3.52 29.09
N ARG A 195 -16.32 -2.57 30.00
CA ARG A 195 -15.25 -2.53 30.99
C ARG A 195 -15.79 -2.99 32.33
N GLY A 196 -15.27 -4.11 32.84
CA GLY A 196 -15.48 -4.56 34.24
C GLY A 196 -14.24 -4.28 35.07
N THR A 197 -14.42 -3.63 36.23
CA THR A 197 -13.37 -3.54 37.26
C THR A 197 -13.82 -4.32 38.48
N SER A 198 -13.00 -5.27 38.97
CA SER A 198 -13.23 -5.97 40.23
C SER A 198 -12.11 -5.63 41.19
N ASP A 199 -12.45 -5.02 42.31
CA ASP A 199 -11.50 -4.83 43.41
C ASP A 199 -11.45 -6.13 44.22
N TRP A 200 -10.39 -6.92 44.04
CA TRP A 200 -10.07 -8.04 44.90
C TRP A 200 -9.42 -7.53 46.18
N ASN A 201 -10.26 -7.21 47.17
CA ASN A 201 -9.77 -6.87 48.49
C ASN A 201 -9.39 -8.20 49.20
N ASN A 202 -8.17 -8.69 49.01
CA ASN A 202 -7.63 -9.83 49.74
C ASN A 202 -7.33 -9.40 51.14
N GLY A 203 -8.34 -9.44 52.01
CA GLY A 203 -8.18 -9.30 53.45
C GLY A 203 -7.46 -10.53 54.03
N TYR A 204 -6.13 -10.60 53.93
CA TYR A 204 -5.35 -11.46 54.81
C TYR A 204 -5.34 -10.85 56.19
N ARG A 205 -6.24 -11.34 57.08
CA ARG A 205 -6.06 -11.18 58.52
C ARG A 205 -5.03 -12.21 58.95
N HIS A 206 -3.84 -11.76 59.30
CA HIS A 206 -2.94 -12.54 60.12
C HIS A 206 -3.54 -12.66 61.55
N VAL A 207 -3.83 -13.90 61.98
CA VAL A 207 -4.08 -14.25 63.38
C VAL A 207 -2.73 -14.56 64.02
#